data_17228725f388af57e4fa19af317b4cfa
#
_entry.id   17228725f388af57e4fa19af317b4cfa
#
_cell.length_a   1.000
_cell.length_b   1.000
_cell.length_c   1.000
_cell.angle_alpha   90.00
_cell.angle_beta   90.00
_cell.angle_gamma   90.00
#
_symmetry.space_group_name_H-M   'P 1'
#
loop_
_entity.id
_entity.type
_entity.pdbx_description
1 polymer ?
#
loop_
_entity_poly.entity_id
_entity_poly.type
_entity_poly.pdbx_seq_one_letter_code
_entity_poly.pdbx_strand_id
1 'polypeptide(L)'
;TMKHFWMCACLLFSTLTVWGQTNFRKSEIKEVMKRVADWQIANPDQRHEHGDLDWTNAALYMGMIDGAEMTEGEDGNRTYYDWLLKIGRRNHFQMGKWMYHADFIAVGQPFIDLYQKYKEQKMITPVMARANWVVENMPMASMQLDYGKMETLTRWSWCDALFMAPPVYAKLYGQTLDRKYLDFMNREYKATYDLLFDKEENLFYRDTRYIGKQEANGKKVFWGRGNGWVLG
;
A
#
# COMPACT_ATOMS: atom_id res chain seq x y z
N THR A 1 -66.11 23.31 44.91
CA THR A 1 -64.81 22.72 44.98
C THR A 1 -64.38 22.27 43.57
N MET A 2 -63.65 23.14 42.91
CA MET A 2 -63.04 22.91 41.52
C MET A 2 -61.76 22.14 41.68
N LYS A 3 -61.64 20.97 41.09
CA LYS A 3 -60.43 20.22 40.98
C LYS A 3 -59.70 20.65 39.70
N HIS A 4 -58.49 21.25 39.85
CA HIS A 4 -57.61 21.59 38.76
C HIS A 4 -56.92 20.35 38.25
N PHE A 5 -57.13 20.06 36.98
CA PHE A 5 -56.47 18.97 36.24
C PHE A 5 -55.21 19.58 35.58
N TRP A 6 -54.04 19.24 36.11
CA TRP A 6 -52.79 19.59 35.48
C TRP A 6 -52.44 18.52 34.46
N MET A 7 -52.49 18.89 33.19
CA MET A 7 -52.03 18.03 32.10
C MET A 7 -50.54 18.35 31.84
N CYS A 8 -49.64 17.47 32.32
CA CYS A 8 -48.24 17.51 31.94
C CYS A 8 -48.10 17.02 30.51
N ALA A 9 -47.87 17.94 29.58
CA ALA A 9 -47.44 17.60 28.23
C ALA A 9 -45.95 17.25 28.28
N CYS A 10 -45.59 15.97 28.28
CA CYS A 10 -44.25 15.50 28.01
C CYS A 10 -43.96 15.67 26.53
N LEU A 11 -43.24 16.74 26.19
CA LEU A 11 -42.60 16.91 24.89
C LEU A 11 -41.45 15.90 24.80
N LEU A 12 -41.70 14.75 24.18
CA LEU A 12 -40.65 13.85 23.71
C LEU A 12 -39.89 14.51 22.55
N PHE A 13 -38.79 15.17 22.87
CA PHE A 13 -37.78 15.50 21.89
C PHE A 13 -37.09 14.18 21.47
N SER A 14 -37.60 13.53 20.44
CA SER A 14 -36.88 12.52 19.69
C SER A 14 -35.77 13.23 18.92
N THR A 15 -34.58 13.29 19.50
CA THR A 15 -33.37 13.61 18.76
C THR A 15 -33.15 12.48 17.73
N LEU A 16 -33.65 12.71 16.51
CA LEU A 16 -33.24 11.95 15.35
C LEU A 16 -31.72 12.25 15.14
N THR A 17 -30.87 11.44 15.79
CA THR A 17 -29.50 11.31 15.36
C THR A 17 -29.54 10.68 13.98
N VAL A 18 -29.56 11.51 12.95
CA VAL A 18 -29.26 11.08 11.59
C VAL A 18 -27.76 10.68 11.60
N TRP A 19 -27.50 9.45 11.97
CA TRP A 19 -26.27 8.79 11.62
C TRP A 19 -26.31 8.69 10.09
N GLY A 20 -25.52 9.50 9.43
CA GLY A 20 -25.28 9.38 8.01
C GLY A 20 -24.52 8.09 7.74
N GLN A 21 -25.19 6.94 7.91
CA GLN A 21 -24.77 5.70 7.31
C GLN A 21 -24.98 5.88 5.81
N THR A 22 -23.93 6.34 5.14
CA THR A 22 -23.81 6.11 3.71
C THR A 22 -23.70 4.58 3.56
N ASN A 23 -24.85 3.91 3.51
CA ASN A 23 -24.92 2.49 3.17
C ASN A 23 -24.54 2.38 1.68
N PHE A 24 -23.24 2.38 1.39
CA PHE A 24 -22.77 2.04 0.06
C PHE A 24 -23.17 0.60 -0.22
N ARG A 25 -24.02 0.41 -1.22
CA ARG A 25 -24.35 -0.94 -1.67
C ARG A 25 -23.12 -1.55 -2.33
N LYS A 26 -22.86 -2.81 -2.05
CA LYS A 26 -21.71 -3.56 -2.62
C LYS A 26 -21.67 -3.44 -4.15
N SER A 27 -22.84 -3.46 -4.82
CA SER A 27 -22.95 -3.28 -6.27
C SER A 27 -22.47 -1.89 -6.73
N GLU A 28 -22.83 -0.83 -6.01
CA GLU A 28 -22.41 0.54 -6.34
C GLU A 28 -20.90 0.72 -6.21
N ILE A 29 -20.28 0.14 -5.16
CA ILE A 29 -18.82 0.14 -4.99
C ILE A 29 -18.15 -0.56 -6.17
N LYS A 30 -18.64 -1.75 -6.56
CA LYS A 30 -18.12 -2.51 -7.69
C LYS A 30 -18.21 -1.75 -9.01
N GLU A 31 -19.34 -1.10 -9.27
CA GLU A 31 -19.50 -0.27 -10.48
C GLU A 31 -18.49 0.88 -10.53
N VAL A 32 -18.22 1.53 -9.38
CA VAL A 32 -17.21 2.59 -9.31
C VAL A 32 -15.82 2.01 -9.55
N MET A 33 -15.47 0.87 -8.93
CA MET A 33 -14.19 0.20 -9.14
C MET A 33 -13.98 -0.16 -10.62
N LYS A 34 -14.98 -0.78 -11.26
CA LYS A 34 -14.91 -1.13 -12.70
C LYS A 34 -14.72 0.13 -13.55
N ARG A 35 -15.51 1.17 -13.32
CA ARG A 35 -15.40 2.43 -14.08
C ARG A 35 -14.02 3.08 -13.96
N VAL A 36 -13.42 3.07 -12.76
CA VAL A 36 -12.06 3.60 -12.55
C VAL A 36 -11.03 2.73 -13.26
N ALA A 37 -11.13 1.41 -13.14
CA ALA A 37 -10.22 0.47 -13.79
C ALA A 37 -10.30 0.57 -15.34
N ASP A 38 -11.49 0.62 -15.89
CA ASP A 38 -11.72 0.77 -17.34
C ASP A 38 -11.15 2.09 -17.85
N TRP A 39 -11.32 3.18 -17.08
CA TRP A 39 -10.73 4.47 -17.42
C TRP A 39 -9.21 4.42 -17.45
N GLN A 40 -8.56 3.77 -16.48
CA GLN A 40 -7.11 3.60 -16.44
C GLN A 40 -6.57 2.83 -17.66
N ILE A 41 -7.29 1.81 -18.10
CA ILE A 41 -6.91 1.02 -19.28
C ILE A 41 -7.08 1.85 -20.56
N ALA A 42 -8.17 2.61 -20.66
CA ALA A 42 -8.50 3.42 -21.85
C ALA A 42 -7.61 4.67 -21.98
N ASN A 43 -6.98 5.12 -20.90
CA ASN A 43 -6.18 6.35 -20.86
C ASN A 43 -4.72 6.08 -20.42
N PRO A 44 -3.95 5.26 -21.15
CA PRO A 44 -2.59 4.89 -20.78
C PRO A 44 -1.66 6.11 -20.72
N ASP A 45 -1.89 7.14 -21.52
CA ASP A 45 -1.04 8.33 -21.61
C ASP A 45 -1.11 9.22 -20.39
N GLN A 46 -2.13 9.06 -19.55
CA GLN A 46 -2.23 9.78 -18.27
C GLN A 46 -1.23 9.28 -17.20
N ARG A 47 -0.47 8.21 -17.51
CA ARG A 47 0.50 7.58 -16.61
C ARG A 47 1.95 7.79 -17.02
N HIS A 48 2.25 8.55 -18.08
CA HIS A 48 3.61 8.63 -18.65
C HIS A 48 4.61 9.41 -17.80
N GLU A 49 4.17 10.15 -16.79
CA GLU A 49 5.09 10.74 -15.81
C GLU A 49 5.79 9.68 -14.94
N HIS A 50 5.20 8.48 -14.86
CA HIS A 50 5.70 7.35 -14.08
C HIS A 50 5.86 6.12 -14.96
N GLY A 51 7.05 5.51 -14.90
CA GLY A 51 7.30 4.25 -15.60
C GLY A 51 6.47 3.10 -15.05
N ASP A 52 6.30 2.04 -15.84
CA ASP A 52 5.53 0.85 -15.46
C ASP A 52 5.95 0.23 -14.11
N LEU A 53 7.22 0.37 -13.74
CA LEU A 53 7.81 -0.25 -12.56
C LEU A 53 7.95 0.73 -11.37
N ASP A 54 7.39 1.94 -11.48
CA ASP A 54 7.37 2.91 -10.40
C ASP A 54 6.30 2.55 -9.35
N TRP A 55 6.51 2.96 -8.11
CA TRP A 55 5.62 2.67 -6.99
C TRP A 55 4.18 3.14 -7.21
N THR A 56 3.97 4.25 -7.91
CA THR A 56 2.62 4.78 -8.21
C THR A 56 1.83 3.80 -9.06
N ASN A 57 2.46 3.25 -10.09
CA ASN A 57 1.87 2.21 -10.92
C ASN A 57 1.77 0.87 -10.19
N ALA A 58 2.74 0.54 -9.32
CA ALA A 58 2.64 -0.65 -8.46
C ALA A 58 1.38 -0.62 -7.58
N ALA A 59 1.10 0.53 -6.94
CA ALA A 59 -0.12 0.71 -6.13
C ALA A 59 -1.40 0.56 -6.96
N LEU A 60 -1.42 1.12 -8.19
CA LEU A 60 -2.52 0.90 -9.13
C LEU A 60 -2.69 -0.59 -9.46
N TYR A 61 -1.59 -1.30 -9.75
CA TYR A 61 -1.67 -2.72 -10.12
C TYR A 61 -2.17 -3.62 -8.99
N MET A 62 -1.89 -3.28 -7.72
CA MET A 62 -2.47 -3.98 -6.56
C MET A 62 -4.00 -3.85 -6.56
N GLY A 63 -4.52 -2.64 -6.71
CA GLY A 63 -5.98 -2.44 -6.85
C GLY A 63 -6.57 -3.09 -8.10
N MET A 64 -5.81 -3.16 -9.20
CA MET A 64 -6.24 -3.87 -10.42
C MET A 64 -6.27 -5.39 -10.25
N ILE A 65 -5.41 -5.98 -9.40
CA ILE A 65 -5.49 -7.41 -9.03
C ILE A 65 -6.83 -7.68 -8.32
N ASP A 66 -7.19 -6.88 -7.30
CA ASP A 66 -8.46 -7.05 -6.58
C ASP A 66 -9.67 -6.90 -7.53
N GLY A 67 -9.61 -5.90 -8.41
CA GLY A 67 -10.62 -5.69 -9.45
C GLY A 67 -10.71 -6.87 -10.43
N ALA A 68 -9.57 -7.47 -10.79
CA ALA A 68 -9.48 -8.63 -11.68
C ALA A 68 -10.07 -9.89 -11.05
N GLU A 69 -9.76 -10.15 -9.78
CA GLU A 69 -10.35 -11.27 -9.03
C GLU A 69 -11.87 -11.14 -8.94
N MET A 70 -12.34 -9.93 -8.63
CA MET A 70 -13.77 -9.64 -8.54
C MET A 70 -14.50 -9.89 -9.87
N THR A 71 -13.97 -9.39 -10.99
CA THR A 71 -14.65 -9.47 -12.30
C THR A 71 -14.57 -10.87 -12.91
N GLU A 72 -13.43 -11.55 -12.79
CA GLU A 72 -13.31 -12.92 -13.29
C GLU A 72 -14.21 -13.87 -12.49
N GLY A 73 -14.32 -13.70 -11.17
CA GLY A 73 -15.15 -14.53 -10.31
C GLY A 73 -16.66 -14.34 -10.52
N GLU A 74 -17.10 -13.17 -11.02
CA GLU A 74 -18.52 -12.86 -11.23
C GLU A 74 -18.99 -13.17 -12.65
N ASP A 75 -18.25 -12.79 -13.66
CA ASP A 75 -18.68 -12.86 -15.07
C ASP A 75 -17.63 -13.49 -16.01
N GLY A 76 -16.54 -14.03 -15.46
CA GLY A 76 -15.45 -14.62 -16.23
C GLY A 76 -14.62 -13.60 -17.03
N ASN A 77 -14.78 -12.30 -16.75
CA ASN A 77 -14.08 -11.24 -17.46
C ASN A 77 -12.62 -11.15 -17.04
N ARG A 78 -11.72 -11.36 -17.98
CA ARG A 78 -10.26 -11.36 -17.77
C ARG A 78 -9.56 -10.08 -18.20
N THR A 79 -10.27 -9.04 -18.59
CA THR A 79 -9.70 -7.80 -19.15
C THR A 79 -8.60 -7.22 -18.25
N TYR A 80 -8.81 -7.17 -16.94
CA TYR A 80 -7.83 -6.59 -16.00
C TYR A 80 -6.61 -7.49 -15.82
N TYR A 81 -6.80 -8.80 -15.73
CA TYR A 81 -5.67 -9.74 -15.69
C TYR A 81 -4.86 -9.69 -16.98
N ASP A 82 -5.50 -9.66 -18.15
CA ASP A 82 -4.80 -9.62 -19.44
C ASP A 82 -4.00 -8.32 -19.60
N TRP A 83 -4.54 -7.21 -19.09
CA TRP A 83 -3.83 -5.93 -19.03
C TRP A 83 -2.59 -6.00 -18.11
N LEU A 84 -2.72 -6.54 -16.90
CA LEU A 84 -1.61 -6.74 -15.95
C LEU A 84 -0.54 -7.68 -16.51
N LEU A 85 -0.96 -8.79 -17.15
CA LEU A 85 -0.05 -9.73 -17.80
C LEU A 85 0.74 -9.06 -18.94
N LYS A 86 0.10 -8.19 -19.74
CA LYS A 86 0.77 -7.42 -20.79
C LYS A 86 1.87 -6.54 -20.20
N ILE A 87 1.61 -5.87 -19.08
CA ILE A 87 2.60 -5.04 -18.37
C ILE A 87 3.75 -5.91 -17.85
N GLY A 88 3.43 -6.99 -17.14
CA GLY A 88 4.45 -7.90 -16.60
C GLY A 88 5.34 -8.48 -17.71
N ARG A 89 4.74 -8.93 -18.82
CA ARG A 89 5.50 -9.53 -19.94
C ARG A 89 6.44 -8.54 -20.62
N ARG A 90 5.98 -7.30 -20.90
CA ARG A 90 6.82 -6.29 -21.57
C ARG A 90 7.98 -5.82 -20.69
N ASN A 91 7.86 -5.94 -19.36
CA ASN A 91 8.89 -5.62 -18.39
C ASN A 91 9.61 -6.87 -17.85
N HIS A 92 9.38 -8.05 -18.47
CA HIS A 92 9.98 -9.32 -18.07
C HIS A 92 9.79 -9.65 -16.59
N PHE A 93 8.71 -9.15 -15.96
CA PHE A 93 8.42 -9.25 -14.52
C PHE A 93 9.56 -8.77 -13.62
N GLN A 94 10.40 -7.87 -14.13
CA GLN A 94 11.48 -7.25 -13.35
C GLN A 94 10.91 -6.18 -12.41
N MET A 95 11.55 -6.01 -11.27
CA MET A 95 11.31 -4.84 -10.41
C MET A 95 12.06 -3.61 -10.94
N GLY A 96 11.78 -2.42 -10.35
CA GLY A 96 12.37 -1.15 -10.82
C GLY A 96 13.90 -1.11 -10.70
N LYS A 97 14.53 -0.07 -11.23
CA LYS A 97 15.98 -0.03 -11.51
C LYS A 97 16.91 -0.05 -10.28
N TRP A 98 16.46 0.44 -9.12
CA TRP A 98 17.32 0.55 -7.94
C TRP A 98 17.14 -0.66 -7.03
N MET A 99 18.22 -1.40 -6.84
CA MET A 99 18.25 -2.72 -6.24
C MET A 99 17.56 -2.78 -4.87
N TYR A 100 17.87 -1.86 -3.96
CA TYR A 100 17.38 -1.87 -2.58
C TYR A 100 16.16 -1.01 -2.33
N HIS A 101 15.89 -0.04 -3.20
CA HIS A 101 14.91 1.01 -2.92
C HIS A 101 13.49 0.45 -2.84
N ALA A 102 12.81 0.71 -1.74
CA ALA A 102 11.48 0.15 -1.45
C ALA A 102 10.46 0.44 -2.56
N ASP A 103 10.43 1.66 -3.10
CA ASP A 103 9.50 2.06 -4.16
C ASP A 103 9.69 1.24 -5.43
N PHE A 104 10.94 0.86 -5.76
CA PHE A 104 11.24 0.02 -6.92
C PHE A 104 11.05 -1.47 -6.67
N ILE A 105 10.89 -1.87 -5.40
CA ILE A 105 10.53 -3.24 -5.01
C ILE A 105 9.02 -3.44 -5.06
N ALA A 106 8.22 -2.39 -4.84
CA ALA A 106 6.77 -2.43 -4.69
C ALA A 106 6.04 -3.22 -5.80
N VAL A 107 6.47 -3.07 -7.06
CA VAL A 107 5.86 -3.77 -8.21
C VAL A 107 6.03 -5.29 -8.16
N GLY A 108 6.91 -5.79 -7.31
CA GLY A 108 7.03 -7.22 -7.02
C GLY A 108 5.76 -7.81 -6.41
N GLN A 109 4.95 -7.01 -5.68
CA GLN A 109 3.71 -7.49 -5.07
C GLN A 109 2.74 -8.02 -6.14
N PRO A 110 2.25 -7.20 -7.10
CA PRO A 110 1.33 -7.70 -8.12
C PRO A 110 1.94 -8.78 -9.02
N PHE A 111 3.25 -8.81 -9.23
CA PHE A 111 3.89 -9.89 -10.01
C PHE A 111 3.86 -11.24 -9.27
N ILE A 112 3.99 -11.24 -7.93
CA ILE A 112 3.80 -12.45 -7.13
C ILE A 112 2.32 -12.87 -7.14
N ASP A 113 1.37 -11.94 -7.10
CA ASP A 113 -0.06 -12.25 -7.17
C ASP A 113 -0.42 -12.90 -8.53
N LEU A 114 0.12 -12.38 -9.63
CA LEU A 114 0.00 -13.02 -10.94
C LEU A 114 0.62 -14.43 -10.95
N TYR A 115 1.78 -14.62 -10.32
CA TYR A 115 2.36 -15.95 -10.17
C TYR A 115 1.47 -16.88 -9.32
N GLN A 116 0.88 -16.38 -8.24
CA GLN A 116 -0.04 -17.19 -7.42
C GLN A 116 -1.21 -17.72 -8.23
N LYS A 117 -1.70 -16.94 -9.18
CA LYS A 117 -2.81 -17.33 -10.05
C LYS A 117 -2.39 -18.24 -11.20
N TYR A 118 -1.34 -17.88 -11.93
CA TYR A 118 -0.99 -18.56 -13.20
C TYR A 118 0.10 -19.61 -13.06
N LYS A 119 0.88 -19.60 -11.97
CA LYS A 119 1.99 -20.54 -11.68
C LYS A 119 3.09 -20.58 -12.75
N GLU A 120 3.23 -19.54 -13.57
CA GLU A 120 4.30 -19.44 -14.56
C GLU A 120 5.58 -18.93 -13.90
N GLN A 121 6.63 -19.76 -13.81
CA GLN A 121 7.89 -19.44 -13.11
C GLN A 121 8.52 -18.11 -13.55
N LYS A 122 8.42 -17.72 -14.81
CA LYS A 122 8.93 -16.43 -15.32
C LYS A 122 8.35 -15.21 -14.62
N MET A 123 7.19 -15.32 -13.93
CA MET A 123 6.56 -14.22 -13.21
C MET A 123 7.20 -13.96 -11.86
N ILE A 124 7.72 -14.99 -11.19
CA ILE A 124 8.30 -14.87 -9.84
C ILE A 124 9.83 -14.92 -9.85
N THR A 125 10.45 -15.61 -10.81
CA THR A 125 11.90 -15.79 -10.85
C THR A 125 12.70 -14.49 -10.78
N PRO A 126 12.38 -13.41 -11.52
CA PRO A 126 13.09 -12.15 -11.41
C PRO A 126 12.94 -11.48 -10.04
N VAL A 127 11.74 -11.57 -9.45
CA VAL A 127 11.45 -11.03 -8.12
C VAL A 127 12.27 -11.78 -7.05
N MET A 128 12.28 -13.13 -7.13
CA MET A 128 13.08 -13.97 -6.22
C MET A 128 14.58 -13.71 -6.38
N ALA A 129 15.07 -13.60 -7.61
CA ALA A 129 16.48 -13.33 -7.86
C ALA A 129 16.95 -12.03 -7.20
N ARG A 130 16.18 -10.95 -7.34
CA ARG A 130 16.48 -9.69 -6.67
C ARG A 130 16.38 -9.80 -5.15
N ALA A 131 15.29 -10.40 -4.63
CA ALA A 131 15.09 -10.53 -3.19
C ALA A 131 16.20 -11.37 -2.55
N ASN A 132 16.64 -12.47 -3.19
CA ASN A 132 17.77 -13.27 -2.75
C ASN A 132 19.04 -12.45 -2.67
N TRP A 133 19.35 -11.71 -3.76
CA TRP A 133 20.54 -10.87 -3.79
C TRP A 133 20.55 -9.82 -2.67
N VAL A 134 19.40 -9.15 -2.42
CA VAL A 134 19.26 -8.16 -1.34
C VAL A 134 19.45 -8.80 0.04
N VAL A 135 18.86 -9.98 0.26
CA VAL A 135 19.01 -10.71 1.53
C VAL A 135 20.45 -11.15 1.76
N GLU A 136 21.15 -11.60 0.73
CA GLU A 136 22.55 -12.03 0.79
C GLU A 136 23.54 -10.84 0.92
N ASN A 137 23.16 -9.68 0.38
CA ASN A 137 23.96 -8.45 0.40
C ASN A 137 23.25 -7.35 1.21
N MET A 138 22.92 -7.66 2.48
CA MET A 138 22.11 -6.78 3.32
C MET A 138 22.68 -5.36 3.40
N PRO A 139 21.85 -4.31 3.23
CA PRO A 139 22.33 -2.93 3.33
C PRO A 139 22.74 -2.60 4.77
N MET A 140 23.86 -1.92 4.91
CA MET A 140 24.44 -1.51 6.20
C MET A 140 24.46 0.02 6.39
N ALA A 141 23.82 0.76 5.51
CA ALA A 141 23.77 2.22 5.57
C ALA A 141 22.99 2.73 6.80
N SER A 142 23.18 4.01 7.11
CA SER A 142 22.42 4.71 8.14
C SER A 142 20.93 4.75 7.79
N MET A 143 20.09 4.65 8.83
CA MET A 143 18.65 4.90 8.72
C MET A 143 18.30 6.40 8.68
N GLN A 144 19.28 7.29 8.83
CA GLN A 144 19.07 8.73 8.68
C GLN A 144 19.01 9.08 7.19
N LEU A 145 17.81 9.45 6.74
CA LEU A 145 17.57 9.77 5.34
C LEU A 145 18.25 11.08 4.94
N ASP A 146 19.11 11.00 3.93
CA ASP A 146 19.79 12.13 3.28
C ASP A 146 19.75 11.92 1.76
N TYR A 147 18.96 12.70 1.05
CA TYR A 147 18.84 12.59 -0.42
C TYR A 147 20.13 12.94 -1.18
N GLY A 148 21.08 13.59 -0.53
CA GLY A 148 22.44 13.80 -1.08
C GLY A 148 23.30 12.54 -1.03
N LYS A 149 22.86 11.51 -0.29
CA LYS A 149 23.59 10.26 -0.07
C LYS A 149 22.71 9.07 -0.42
N MET A 150 22.88 8.57 -1.64
CA MET A 150 22.05 7.50 -2.19
C MET A 150 22.07 6.21 -1.35
N GLU A 151 23.13 5.94 -0.62
CA GLU A 151 23.25 4.81 0.30
C GLU A 151 22.21 4.85 1.42
N THR A 152 21.71 6.03 1.82
CA THR A 152 20.66 6.15 2.84
C THR A 152 19.28 5.69 2.35
N LEU A 153 19.12 5.52 1.04
CA LEU A 153 17.90 4.98 0.40
C LEU A 153 17.95 3.44 0.24
N THR A 154 19.03 2.79 0.65
CA THR A 154 19.15 1.33 0.59
C THR A 154 18.44 0.64 1.76
N ARG A 155 18.16 1.37 2.83
CA ARG A 155 17.33 0.91 3.95
C ARG A 155 15.92 1.51 3.86
N TRP A 156 14.97 0.94 4.57
CA TRP A 156 13.59 1.49 4.61
C TRP A 156 13.52 2.66 5.59
N SER A 157 14.19 3.76 5.25
CA SER A 157 14.42 4.92 6.11
C SER A 157 13.32 5.98 6.07
N TRP A 158 12.15 5.65 5.50
CA TRP A 158 10.94 6.47 5.47
C TRP A 158 9.70 5.60 5.70
N CYS A 159 8.64 6.18 6.29
CA CYS A 159 7.52 5.41 6.81
C CYS A 159 6.74 4.62 5.74
N ASP A 160 6.49 5.22 4.58
CA ASP A 160 5.74 4.58 3.50
C ASP A 160 6.51 3.46 2.79
N ALA A 161 7.82 3.35 3.00
CA ALA A 161 8.58 2.16 2.59
C ALA A 161 8.00 0.86 3.17
N LEU A 162 7.31 0.96 4.33
CA LEU A 162 6.67 -0.18 5.00
C LEU A 162 5.48 -0.75 4.23
N PHE A 163 4.85 0.01 3.35
CA PHE A 163 3.87 -0.50 2.39
C PHE A 163 4.53 -1.09 1.13
N MET A 164 5.62 -0.49 0.69
CA MET A 164 6.20 -0.76 -0.63
C MET A 164 6.93 -2.10 -0.67
N ALA A 165 7.88 -2.33 0.24
CA ALA A 165 8.79 -3.47 0.17
C ALA A 165 8.41 -4.67 1.04
N PRO A 166 8.02 -4.53 2.33
CA PRO A 166 7.75 -5.65 3.22
C PRO A 166 6.79 -6.70 2.65
N PRO A 167 5.66 -6.32 2.00
CA PRO A 167 4.72 -7.32 1.48
C PRO A 167 5.33 -8.23 0.40
N VAL A 168 6.33 -7.75 -0.36
CA VAL A 168 7.04 -8.60 -1.34
C VAL A 168 7.74 -9.76 -0.64
N TYR A 169 8.46 -9.49 0.43
CA TYR A 169 9.17 -10.52 1.21
C TYR A 169 8.21 -11.45 1.94
N ALA A 170 7.12 -10.92 2.50
CA ALA A 170 6.06 -11.73 3.11
C ALA A 170 5.42 -12.68 2.10
N LYS A 171 5.08 -12.17 0.90
CA LYS A 171 4.52 -12.98 -0.19
C LYS A 171 5.53 -14.03 -0.70
N LEU A 172 6.83 -13.69 -0.81
CA LEU A 172 7.87 -14.66 -1.17
C LEU A 172 7.99 -15.77 -0.13
N TYR A 173 7.95 -15.45 1.16
CA TYR A 173 7.87 -16.47 2.20
C TYR A 173 6.65 -17.40 2.01
N GLY A 174 5.47 -16.82 1.75
CA GLY A 174 4.25 -17.58 1.49
C GLY A 174 4.37 -18.55 0.29
N GLN A 175 5.23 -18.24 -0.71
CA GLN A 175 5.45 -19.11 -1.87
C GLN A 175 6.54 -20.17 -1.64
N THR A 176 7.53 -19.87 -0.80
CA THR A 176 8.76 -20.69 -0.69
C THR A 176 8.94 -21.37 0.65
N LEU A 177 8.28 -20.86 1.70
CA LEU A 177 8.49 -21.20 3.12
C LEU A 177 9.93 -20.96 3.61
N ASP A 178 10.74 -20.21 2.85
CA ASP A 178 12.10 -19.85 3.22
C ASP A 178 12.10 -18.66 4.18
N ARG A 179 12.44 -18.91 5.44
CA ARG A 179 12.41 -17.90 6.51
C ARG A 179 13.32 -16.71 6.29
N LYS A 180 14.36 -16.83 5.45
CA LYS A 180 15.27 -15.71 5.17
C LYS A 180 14.54 -14.43 4.74
N TYR A 181 13.42 -14.57 4.00
CA TYR A 181 12.60 -13.44 3.56
C TYR A 181 11.92 -12.74 4.75
N LEU A 182 11.32 -13.50 5.66
CA LEU A 182 10.71 -12.93 6.87
C LEU A 182 11.76 -12.34 7.80
N ASP A 183 12.90 -12.99 7.97
CA ASP A 183 13.95 -12.54 8.88
C ASP A 183 14.54 -11.19 8.39
N PHE A 184 14.77 -11.06 7.08
CA PHE A 184 15.17 -9.79 6.45
C PHE A 184 14.08 -8.71 6.61
N MET A 185 12.86 -9.04 6.24
CA MET A 185 11.71 -8.12 6.33
C MET A 185 11.53 -7.61 7.77
N ASN A 186 11.50 -8.51 8.75
CA ASN A 186 11.32 -8.15 10.15
C ASN A 186 12.44 -7.27 10.67
N ARG A 187 13.69 -7.51 10.27
CA ARG A 187 14.83 -6.67 10.63
C ARG A 187 14.67 -5.25 10.13
N GLU A 188 14.36 -5.07 8.85
CA GLU A 188 14.22 -3.73 8.26
C GLU A 188 12.95 -3.04 8.73
N TYR A 189 11.82 -3.76 8.82
CA TYR A 189 10.55 -3.23 9.33
C TYR A 189 10.73 -2.72 10.77
N LYS A 190 11.34 -3.55 11.63
CA LYS A 190 11.59 -3.17 13.02
C LYS A 190 12.52 -1.97 13.14
N ALA A 191 13.54 -1.88 12.33
CA ALA A 191 14.45 -0.72 12.30
C ALA A 191 13.71 0.58 11.96
N THR A 192 12.82 0.55 10.97
CA THR A 192 11.97 1.69 10.60
C THR A 192 10.97 2.03 11.70
N TYR A 193 10.31 1.02 12.25
CA TYR A 193 9.34 1.19 13.34
C TYR A 193 10.00 1.83 14.57
N ASP A 194 11.10 1.26 15.05
CA ASP A 194 11.78 1.74 16.25
C ASP A 194 12.28 3.20 16.09
N LEU A 195 12.64 3.58 14.87
CA LEU A 195 13.16 4.91 14.58
C LEU A 195 12.08 5.97 14.36
N LEU A 196 11.00 5.62 13.65
CA LEU A 196 10.04 6.61 13.15
C LEU A 196 8.71 6.63 13.90
N PHE A 197 8.38 5.60 14.69
CA PHE A 197 7.12 5.55 15.41
C PHE A 197 7.16 6.43 16.66
N ASP A 198 6.33 7.46 16.70
CA ASP A 198 6.13 8.30 17.87
C ASP A 198 5.09 7.66 18.81
N LYS A 199 5.53 7.21 19.97
CA LYS A 199 4.68 6.49 20.96
C LYS A 199 3.68 7.40 21.67
N GLU A 200 3.91 8.70 21.69
CA GLU A 200 3.02 9.67 22.33
C GLU A 200 1.80 9.95 21.43
N GLU A 201 2.06 10.19 20.13
CA GLU A 201 1.02 10.52 19.16
C GLU A 201 0.47 9.29 18.43
N ASN A 202 1.12 8.12 18.56
CA ASN A 202 0.78 6.87 17.85
C ASN A 202 0.80 7.02 16.33
N LEU A 203 1.75 7.80 15.83
CA LEU A 203 1.93 8.11 14.41
C LEU A 203 3.38 7.93 14.01
N PHE A 204 3.62 7.72 12.72
CA PHE A 204 4.96 7.67 12.17
C PHE A 204 5.38 9.04 11.64
N TYR A 205 6.60 9.48 12.00
CA TYR A 205 7.28 10.51 11.25
C TYR A 205 7.54 10.03 9.82
N ARG A 206 7.52 10.93 8.84
CA ARG A 206 7.84 10.59 7.46
C ARG A 206 9.22 9.94 7.35
N ASP A 207 10.23 10.61 7.90
CA ASP A 207 11.61 10.18 8.00
C ASP A 207 12.32 10.98 9.11
N THR A 208 13.57 10.67 9.39
CA THR A 208 14.34 11.28 10.48
C THR A 208 14.46 12.79 10.41
N ARG A 209 14.31 13.41 9.24
CA ARG A 209 14.35 14.87 9.08
C ARG A 209 13.15 15.59 9.68
N TYR A 210 12.08 14.85 10.00
CA TYR A 210 10.86 15.39 10.61
C TYR A 210 10.80 15.16 12.12
N ILE A 211 11.68 14.32 12.68
CA ILE A 211 11.75 14.12 14.12
C ILE A 211 12.16 15.44 14.80
N GLY A 212 11.35 15.88 15.75
CA GLY A 212 11.54 17.14 16.47
C GLY A 212 11.08 18.41 15.72
N LYS A 213 10.60 18.30 14.46
CA LYS A 213 9.95 19.43 13.80
C LYS A 213 8.56 19.69 14.35
N GLN A 214 8.20 20.96 14.38
CA GLN A 214 6.89 21.43 14.82
C GLN A 214 6.25 22.33 13.78
N GLU A 215 4.92 22.28 13.73
CA GLU A 215 4.07 23.23 13.03
C GLU A 215 4.04 24.59 13.75
N ALA A 216 3.51 25.62 13.11
CA ALA A 216 3.40 26.97 13.69
C ALA A 216 2.62 27.00 15.03
N ASN A 217 1.75 26.03 15.27
CA ASN A 217 0.98 25.86 16.51
C ASN A 217 1.70 25.01 17.60
N GLY A 218 2.97 24.66 17.40
CA GLY A 218 3.77 23.87 18.32
C GLY A 218 3.50 22.36 18.29
N LYS A 219 2.63 21.86 17.38
CA LYS A 219 2.38 20.43 17.23
C LYS A 219 3.44 19.77 16.37
N LYS A 220 3.72 18.47 16.65
CA LYS A 220 4.64 17.66 15.85
C LYS A 220 4.16 17.53 14.39
N VAL A 221 5.10 17.46 13.46
CA VAL A 221 4.80 17.35 12.03
C VAL A 221 4.64 15.89 11.64
N PHE A 222 3.45 15.49 11.23
CA PHE A 222 3.16 14.18 10.67
C PHE A 222 2.57 14.26 9.27
N TRP A 223 2.81 13.23 8.49
CA TRP A 223 2.32 13.13 7.12
C TRP A 223 1.19 12.10 7.03
N GLY A 224 -0.07 12.58 6.87
CA GLY A 224 -1.27 11.74 6.87
C GLY A 224 -1.24 10.62 5.82
N ARG A 225 -0.84 10.93 4.56
CA ARG A 225 -0.71 9.91 3.50
C ARG A 225 0.32 8.85 3.85
N GLY A 226 1.48 9.23 4.41
CA GLY A 226 2.51 8.27 4.84
C GLY A 226 2.01 7.32 5.91
N ASN A 227 1.28 7.84 6.90
CA ASN A 227 0.64 7.01 7.93
C ASN A 227 -0.45 6.10 7.33
N GLY A 228 -1.22 6.58 6.35
CA GLY A 228 -2.15 5.75 5.59
C GLY A 228 -1.46 4.58 4.89
N TRP A 229 -0.29 4.79 4.28
CA TRP A 229 0.51 3.71 3.68
C TRP A 229 0.97 2.67 4.69
N VAL A 230 1.37 3.09 5.91
CA VAL A 230 1.80 2.14 6.95
C VAL A 230 0.66 1.23 7.43
N LEU A 231 -0.58 1.69 7.35
CA LEU A 231 -1.78 0.94 7.75
C LEU A 231 -2.31 0.02 6.64
N GLY A 232 -1.98 0.27 5.37
CA GLY A 232 -2.36 -0.54 4.20
C GLY A 232 -1.41 -1.67 3.97
#